data_a7f6b2d3fc10125a34f80f303bb05cd5
#
_entry.id   a7f6b2d3fc10125a34f80f303bb05cd5
#
_cell.length_a   1.000
_cell.length_b   1.000
_cell.length_c   1.000
_cell.angle_alpha   90.00
_cell.angle_beta   90.00
_cell.angle_gamma   90.00
#
_symmetry.space_group_name_H-M   'P 1'
#
loop_
_entity.id
_entity.type
_entity.pdbx_description
1 polymer ?
#
loop_
_entity_poly.entity_id
_entity_poly.type
_entity_poly.pdbx_seq_one_letter_code
_entity_poly.pdbx_strand_id
1 'polypeptide(L)'
;MAHELSQALQSHLFDYSSVLHFWLNGEEIRIIEPDPTVNLVSYLHEQGLVGTKIGCEQGGCGACTLMISRRTDGESGADHRAINSCLRPLVAVADAEITTVEGIGNVRDGIDPVQHRISIYNGTQCGFCTPGFVMNMHSYLQHNESPTEQQIEDIFGGNLCRCTGYRPILHGMRTFACDYKADADQTSPCSLDPFFTLKVLEKPKSIDVSKLTPPAELKGLHFKHAGVHYVRPVSLQDMQQLRALLLAEFEPEQIKLIAGNTATGIYPDPKCIRFVIDISHIQELTELIPESDGIKVGAAVPIQDLMDEVESLMKSLPAESTFGLHQFLDHAKHIAGIQVRNAGSVAGNIFITKSHAKSGVPFPSDLFTVLSALGTTVTIWSTKYPGNEQTFPVQDMPIAEDLP
;
A
#
# COMPACT_ATOMS: atom_id res chain seq x y z
N MET A 1 35.33 9.85 5.18
CA MET A 1 34.12 10.14 4.36
C MET A 1 33.02 9.08 4.56
N ALA A 2 33.03 7.89 3.96
CA ALA A 2 32.01 6.85 4.27
C ALA A 2 31.96 6.44 5.76
N HIS A 3 33.01 6.69 6.50
CA HIS A 3 33.08 6.45 7.95
C HIS A 3 32.39 7.57 8.74
N GLU A 4 32.42 8.79 8.26
CA GLU A 4 31.80 9.96 8.91
C GLU A 4 30.28 9.95 8.77
N LEU A 5 29.76 9.57 7.58
CA LEU A 5 28.33 9.37 7.41
C LEU A 5 27.80 8.17 8.22
N SER A 6 28.55 7.07 8.28
CA SER A 6 28.21 5.94 9.16
C SER A 6 28.25 6.37 10.63
N GLN A 7 29.16 7.27 11.02
CA GLN A 7 29.18 7.88 12.34
C GLN A 7 28.04 8.90 12.54
N ALA A 8 27.67 9.70 11.54
CA ALA A 8 26.54 10.63 11.63
C ALA A 8 25.20 9.92 11.75
N LEU A 9 25.01 8.82 11.01
CA LEU A 9 23.81 7.97 11.12
C LEU A 9 23.81 7.10 12.40
N GLN A 10 24.97 6.88 13.02
CA GLN A 10 25.15 6.15 14.30
C GLN A 10 25.36 7.09 15.49
N SER A 11 25.68 8.37 15.27
CA SER A 11 25.89 9.36 16.31
C SER A 11 24.62 10.19 16.52
N HIS A 12 24.46 10.67 17.72
CA HIS A 12 23.44 11.56 18.29
C HIS A 12 22.69 12.59 17.39
N LEU A 13 22.98 12.66 16.09
CA LEU A 13 22.23 13.50 15.14
C LEU A 13 20.84 12.91 14.83
N PHE A 14 20.74 11.58 14.74
CA PHE A 14 19.49 10.88 14.48
C PHE A 14 19.37 9.70 15.47
N ASP A 15 18.36 9.71 16.30
CA ASP A 15 18.05 8.58 17.24
C ASP A 15 17.30 7.47 16.48
N TYR A 16 17.98 6.86 15.49
CA TYR A 16 17.41 5.81 14.66
C TYR A 16 17.63 4.42 15.24
N SER A 17 16.58 3.62 15.32
CA SER A 17 16.66 2.22 15.72
C SER A 17 17.19 1.34 14.60
N SER A 18 18.02 0.36 14.95
CA SER A 18 18.47 -0.74 14.06
C SER A 18 17.68 -2.03 14.27
N VAL A 19 16.60 -2.00 15.04
CA VAL A 19 15.74 -3.16 15.29
C VAL A 19 14.44 -3.00 14.53
N LEU A 20 14.17 -3.92 13.63
CA LEU A 20 12.86 -4.06 12.99
C LEU A 20 11.92 -4.76 13.96
N HIS A 21 10.84 -4.07 14.31
CA HIS A 21 9.77 -4.57 15.16
C HIS A 21 8.44 -4.51 14.42
N PHE A 22 7.69 -5.60 14.41
CA PHE A 22 6.35 -5.70 13.85
C PHE A 22 5.60 -6.92 14.42
N TRP A 23 4.33 -7.05 14.10
CA TRP A 23 3.51 -8.20 14.48
C TRP A 23 3.20 -9.05 13.25
N LEU A 24 3.20 -10.37 13.40
CA LEU A 24 2.88 -11.31 12.33
C LEU A 24 1.86 -12.33 12.84
N ASN A 25 0.63 -12.25 12.33
CA ASN A 25 -0.50 -13.09 12.77
C ASN A 25 -0.74 -13.05 14.30
N GLY A 26 -0.48 -11.90 14.94
CA GLY A 26 -0.63 -11.69 16.37
C GLY A 26 0.61 -12.04 17.20
N GLU A 27 1.69 -12.53 16.60
CA GLU A 27 2.97 -12.80 17.26
C GLU A 27 3.96 -11.64 17.05
N GLU A 28 4.66 -11.25 18.12
CA GLU A 28 5.67 -10.19 18.07
C GLU A 28 6.94 -10.68 17.38
N ILE A 29 7.42 -9.93 16.39
CA ILE A 29 8.65 -10.23 15.65
C ILE A 29 9.65 -9.09 15.87
N ARG A 30 10.90 -9.46 16.19
CA ARG A 30 12.03 -8.55 16.33
C ARG A 30 13.22 -9.09 15.56
N ILE A 31 13.76 -8.28 14.64
CA ILE A 31 14.93 -8.63 13.84
C ILE A 31 15.96 -7.52 14.02
N ILE A 32 17.16 -7.90 14.47
CA ILE A 32 18.29 -6.98 14.61
C ILE A 32 19.00 -6.88 13.27
N GLU A 33 19.22 -5.66 12.78
CA GLU A 33 19.91 -5.39 11.52
C GLU A 33 19.38 -6.23 10.33
N PRO A 34 18.07 -6.16 10.01
CA PRO A 34 17.49 -6.92 8.91
C PRO A 34 18.13 -6.51 7.57
N ASP A 35 18.15 -7.41 6.62
CA ASP A 35 18.53 -7.11 5.23
C ASP A 35 17.44 -6.24 4.56
N PRO A 36 17.73 -4.98 4.18
CA PRO A 36 16.75 -4.08 3.56
C PRO A 36 16.37 -4.45 2.13
N THR A 37 17.06 -5.41 1.51
CA THR A 37 16.79 -5.86 0.14
C THR A 37 15.78 -7.01 0.07
N VAL A 38 15.42 -7.60 1.20
CA VAL A 38 14.47 -8.71 1.28
C VAL A 38 13.03 -8.18 1.17
N ASN A 39 12.23 -8.78 0.29
CA ASN A 39 10.80 -8.53 0.20
C ASN A 39 10.02 -9.33 1.25
N LEU A 40 8.89 -8.76 1.69
CA LEU A 40 8.04 -9.37 2.71
C LEU A 40 7.62 -10.81 2.36
N VAL A 41 7.24 -11.08 1.10
CA VAL A 41 6.81 -12.44 0.70
C VAL A 41 7.93 -13.47 0.84
N SER A 42 9.18 -13.10 0.56
CA SER A 42 10.35 -14.00 0.71
C SER A 42 10.55 -14.34 2.18
N TYR A 43 10.50 -13.35 3.06
CA TYR A 43 10.55 -13.56 4.50
C TYR A 43 9.42 -14.49 5.00
N LEU A 44 8.18 -14.27 4.55
CA LEU A 44 7.04 -15.13 4.94
C LEU A 44 7.28 -16.59 4.55
N HIS A 45 7.80 -16.83 3.34
CA HIS A 45 8.12 -18.20 2.89
C HIS A 45 9.25 -18.84 3.71
N GLU A 46 10.26 -18.07 4.12
CA GLU A 46 11.32 -18.54 5.02
C GLU A 46 10.77 -18.92 6.41
N GLN A 47 9.70 -18.23 6.86
CA GLN A 47 8.99 -18.56 8.11
C GLN A 47 7.99 -19.73 7.93
N GLY A 48 7.89 -20.34 6.76
CA GLY A 48 6.96 -21.44 6.46
C GLY A 48 5.52 -20.98 6.17
N LEU A 49 5.25 -19.67 6.08
CA LEU A 49 3.94 -19.10 5.74
C LEU A 49 3.77 -19.03 4.21
N VAL A 50 3.61 -20.19 3.59
CA VAL A 50 3.56 -20.36 2.13
C VAL A 50 2.15 -20.21 1.53
N GLY A 51 1.14 -19.91 2.33
CA GLY A 51 -0.21 -19.60 1.88
C GLY A 51 -0.26 -18.35 1.02
N THR A 52 0.54 -17.34 1.33
CA THR A 52 0.77 -16.18 0.48
C THR A 52 1.58 -16.59 -0.76
N LYS A 53 0.98 -16.47 -1.96
CA LYS A 53 1.57 -17.04 -3.19
C LYS A 53 2.38 -16.02 -3.98
N ILE A 54 3.43 -16.47 -4.68
CA ILE A 54 4.23 -15.65 -5.59
C ILE A 54 3.79 -15.97 -7.02
N GLY A 55 3.12 -15.01 -7.69
CA GLY A 55 2.65 -15.19 -9.08
C GLY A 55 3.48 -14.40 -10.08
N CYS A 56 3.47 -13.08 -10.01
CA CYS A 56 4.10 -12.20 -11.02
C CYS A 56 5.29 -11.39 -10.50
N GLU A 57 5.38 -11.14 -9.21
CA GLU A 57 6.36 -10.23 -8.56
C GLU A 57 6.34 -8.78 -9.10
N GLN A 58 5.22 -8.39 -9.73
CA GLN A 58 5.04 -7.09 -10.39
C GLN A 58 3.81 -6.32 -9.90
N GLY A 59 3.11 -6.83 -8.87
CA GLY A 59 1.91 -6.19 -8.32
C GLY A 59 0.63 -6.39 -9.14
N GLY A 60 0.66 -7.10 -10.28
CA GLY A 60 -0.48 -7.20 -11.18
C GLY A 60 -1.41 -8.39 -10.93
N CYS A 61 -0.97 -9.48 -10.31
CA CYS A 61 -1.79 -10.70 -10.19
C CYS A 61 -2.53 -10.85 -8.86
N GLY A 62 -2.13 -10.14 -7.80
CA GLY A 62 -2.76 -10.18 -6.49
C GLY A 62 -2.61 -11.50 -5.72
N ALA A 63 -1.85 -12.50 -6.22
CA ALA A 63 -1.68 -13.78 -5.53
C ALA A 63 -0.92 -13.64 -4.19
N CYS A 64 -0.11 -12.60 -4.05
CA CYS A 64 0.67 -12.27 -2.86
C CYS A 64 -0.05 -11.30 -1.91
N THR A 65 -1.34 -11.05 -2.09
CA THR A 65 -2.11 -10.14 -1.24
C THR A 65 -2.13 -10.63 0.20
N LEU A 66 -1.86 -9.72 1.14
CA LEU A 66 -2.03 -9.88 2.56
C LEU A 66 -2.58 -8.57 3.15
N MET A 67 -2.91 -8.57 4.45
CA MET A 67 -3.35 -7.36 5.15
C MET A 67 -2.19 -6.79 5.97
N ILE A 68 -1.97 -5.49 5.83
CA ILE A 68 -1.16 -4.69 6.75
C ILE A 68 -2.09 -3.81 7.58
N SER A 69 -1.84 -3.72 8.88
CA SER A 69 -2.63 -2.90 9.79
C SER A 69 -1.71 -1.97 10.55
N ARG A 70 -2.06 -0.69 10.61
CA ARG A 70 -1.34 0.34 11.36
C ARG A 70 -2.29 1.09 12.28
N ARG A 71 -1.77 1.53 13.41
CA ARG A 71 -2.53 2.41 14.30
C ARG A 71 -2.71 3.78 13.67
N THR A 72 -3.89 4.35 13.87
CA THR A 72 -4.23 5.72 13.47
C THR A 72 -4.55 6.55 14.70
N ASP A 73 -4.52 7.88 14.57
CA ASP A 73 -4.93 8.80 15.64
C ASP A 73 -6.47 8.94 15.75
N GLY A 74 -7.24 8.27 14.85
CA GLY A 74 -8.69 8.33 14.80
C GLY A 74 -9.40 7.35 15.73
N GLU A 75 -10.73 7.51 15.86
CA GLU A 75 -11.60 6.65 16.69
C GLU A 75 -11.62 5.18 16.23
N SER A 76 -11.39 4.90 14.95
CA SER A 76 -11.31 3.55 14.41
C SER A 76 -10.11 2.75 14.91
N GLY A 77 -9.10 3.43 15.45
CA GLY A 77 -7.93 2.84 16.10
C GLY A 77 -6.93 2.19 15.16
N ALA A 78 -7.29 1.69 13.99
CA ALA A 78 -6.40 1.09 13.01
C ALA A 78 -6.87 1.27 11.57
N ASP A 79 -5.90 1.39 10.69
CA ASP A 79 -6.05 1.36 9.24
C ASP A 79 -5.64 -0.04 8.72
N HIS A 80 -6.54 -0.71 8.02
CA HIS A 80 -6.37 -2.07 7.51
C HIS A 80 -6.30 -2.05 5.99
N ARG A 81 -5.18 -2.46 5.39
CA ARG A 81 -5.00 -2.37 3.93
C ARG A 81 -4.57 -3.70 3.33
N ALA A 82 -5.20 -4.07 2.23
CA ALA A 82 -4.68 -5.10 1.35
C ALA A 82 -3.47 -4.54 0.58
N ILE A 83 -2.34 -5.25 0.61
CA ILE A 83 -1.11 -4.88 -0.12
C ILE A 83 -0.49 -6.07 -0.84
N ASN A 84 0.37 -5.79 -1.81
CA ASN A 84 1.19 -6.81 -2.49
C ASN A 84 2.51 -7.03 -1.74
N SER A 85 2.65 -8.17 -1.07
CA SER A 85 3.86 -8.49 -0.30
C SER A 85 5.11 -8.72 -1.16
N CYS A 86 4.95 -9.01 -2.45
CA CYS A 86 6.08 -9.16 -3.37
C CYS A 86 6.78 -7.83 -3.70
N LEU A 87 6.11 -6.69 -3.52
CA LEU A 87 6.64 -5.35 -3.76
C LEU A 87 7.05 -4.63 -2.47
N ARG A 88 6.56 -5.11 -1.33
CA ARG A 88 6.81 -4.47 -0.04
C ARG A 88 8.14 -4.94 0.54
N PRO A 89 9.12 -4.04 0.80
CA PRO A 89 10.32 -4.41 1.55
C PRO A 89 9.95 -4.91 2.95
N LEU A 90 10.65 -5.94 3.45
CA LEU A 90 10.45 -6.44 4.80
C LEU A 90 10.61 -5.32 5.84
N VAL A 91 11.62 -4.49 5.69
CA VAL A 91 11.91 -3.37 6.61
C VAL A 91 10.82 -2.30 6.63
N ALA A 92 9.99 -2.22 5.60
CA ALA A 92 8.90 -1.23 5.50
C ALA A 92 7.61 -1.65 6.21
N VAL A 93 7.59 -2.81 6.91
CA VAL A 93 6.45 -3.23 7.74
C VAL A 93 6.63 -2.91 9.22
N ALA A 94 7.70 -2.20 9.58
CA ALA A 94 7.93 -1.79 10.96
C ALA A 94 6.70 -1.12 11.59
N ASP A 95 6.48 -1.39 12.87
CA ASP A 95 5.39 -0.86 13.70
C ASP A 95 3.97 -1.22 13.22
N ALA A 96 3.84 -2.19 12.30
CA ALA A 96 2.57 -2.68 11.78
C ALA A 96 2.26 -4.11 12.23
N GLU A 97 1.02 -4.55 12.05
CA GLU A 97 0.67 -5.96 12.04
C GLU A 97 0.46 -6.46 10.62
N ILE A 98 1.08 -7.59 10.31
CA ILE A 98 0.93 -8.33 9.07
C ILE A 98 0.04 -9.54 9.34
N THR A 99 -1.07 -9.60 8.61
CA THR A 99 -1.99 -10.74 8.67
C THR A 99 -1.97 -11.48 7.35
N THR A 100 -1.63 -12.77 7.41
CA THR A 100 -1.67 -13.68 6.25
C THR A 100 -2.90 -14.59 6.31
N VAL A 101 -3.15 -15.35 5.25
CA VAL A 101 -4.29 -16.27 5.20
C VAL A 101 -4.27 -17.33 6.31
N GLU A 102 -3.10 -17.66 6.84
CA GLU A 102 -2.92 -18.55 7.98
C GLU A 102 -3.38 -17.92 9.30
N GLY A 103 -3.34 -16.58 9.39
CA GLY A 103 -3.67 -15.83 10.61
C GLY A 103 -5.16 -15.60 10.82
N ILE A 104 -6.00 -15.71 9.79
CA ILE A 104 -7.42 -15.32 9.86
C ILE A 104 -8.35 -16.45 10.29
N GLY A 105 -7.91 -17.71 10.21
CA GLY A 105 -8.70 -18.86 10.65
C GLY A 105 -8.18 -20.19 10.13
N ASN A 106 -8.64 -21.26 10.74
CA ASN A 106 -8.28 -22.62 10.37
C ASN A 106 -9.40 -23.61 10.73
N VAL A 107 -9.29 -24.84 10.24
CA VAL A 107 -10.32 -25.90 10.43
C VAL A 107 -10.50 -26.37 11.88
N ARG A 108 -9.55 -26.09 12.77
CA ARG A 108 -9.60 -26.53 14.18
C ARG A 108 -10.32 -25.51 15.05
N ASP A 109 -9.94 -24.25 14.91
CA ASP A 109 -10.39 -23.15 15.77
C ASP A 109 -11.62 -22.44 15.20
N GLY A 110 -11.78 -22.49 13.89
CA GLY A 110 -12.83 -21.86 13.09
C GLY A 110 -12.26 -21.18 11.87
N ILE A 111 -12.95 -21.29 10.75
CA ILE A 111 -12.59 -20.63 9.49
C ILE A 111 -13.22 -19.25 9.41
N ASP A 112 -12.50 -18.33 8.76
CA ASP A 112 -13.01 -16.99 8.48
C ASP A 112 -14.24 -17.06 7.56
N PRO A 113 -15.25 -16.17 7.73
CA PRO A 113 -16.42 -16.12 6.86
C PRO A 113 -16.08 -16.02 5.37
N VAL A 114 -15.01 -15.31 5.01
CA VAL A 114 -14.55 -15.17 3.61
C VAL A 114 -14.01 -16.51 3.09
N GLN A 115 -13.20 -17.23 3.89
CA GLN A 115 -12.73 -18.58 3.56
C GLN A 115 -13.91 -19.55 3.36
N HIS A 116 -14.94 -19.44 4.20
CA HIS A 116 -16.14 -20.24 4.07
C HIS A 116 -16.90 -19.93 2.77
N ARG A 117 -17.14 -18.64 2.46
CA ARG A 117 -17.90 -18.24 1.26
C ARG A 117 -17.23 -18.72 -0.02
N ILE A 118 -15.93 -18.52 -0.17
CA ILE A 118 -15.22 -18.96 -1.40
C ILE A 118 -15.30 -20.49 -1.57
N SER A 119 -15.35 -21.24 -0.47
CA SER A 119 -15.46 -22.69 -0.48
C SER A 119 -16.85 -23.16 -0.93
N ILE A 120 -17.92 -22.70 -0.25
CA ILE A 120 -19.29 -23.21 -0.51
C ILE A 120 -19.86 -22.74 -1.87
N TYR A 121 -19.33 -21.64 -2.43
CA TYR A 121 -19.72 -21.16 -3.75
C TYR A 121 -18.81 -21.67 -4.87
N ASN A 122 -17.95 -22.66 -4.62
CA ASN A 122 -17.02 -23.25 -5.60
C ASN A 122 -16.07 -22.22 -6.22
N GLY A 123 -15.70 -21.18 -5.44
CA GLY A 123 -14.80 -20.10 -5.87
C GLY A 123 -13.34 -20.51 -5.99
N THR A 124 -13.01 -21.79 -5.86
CA THR A 124 -11.65 -22.30 -5.95
C THR A 124 -11.56 -23.54 -6.84
N GLN A 125 -10.50 -23.63 -7.66
CA GLN A 125 -10.16 -24.82 -8.45
C GLN A 125 -8.71 -25.23 -8.15
N CYS A 126 -7.71 -24.65 -8.82
CA CYS A 126 -6.31 -24.96 -8.50
C CYS A 126 -5.86 -24.40 -7.14
N GLY A 127 -6.56 -23.41 -6.58
CA GLY A 127 -6.27 -22.84 -5.26
C GLY A 127 -5.17 -21.77 -5.24
N PHE A 128 -4.45 -21.52 -6.34
CA PHE A 128 -3.28 -20.64 -6.33
C PHE A 128 -3.64 -19.16 -6.07
N CYS A 129 -4.71 -18.65 -6.66
CA CYS A 129 -5.18 -17.28 -6.44
C CYS A 129 -6.04 -17.12 -5.18
N THR A 130 -6.56 -18.21 -4.62
CA THR A 130 -7.56 -18.22 -3.54
C THR A 130 -7.12 -17.43 -2.32
N PRO A 131 -5.90 -17.57 -1.77
CA PRO A 131 -5.46 -16.78 -0.63
C PRO A 131 -5.49 -15.27 -0.90
N GLY A 132 -5.10 -14.85 -2.12
CA GLY A 132 -5.11 -13.44 -2.49
C GLY A 132 -6.52 -12.83 -2.51
N PHE A 133 -7.51 -13.53 -3.07
CA PHE A 133 -8.92 -13.10 -3.02
C PHE A 133 -9.46 -13.06 -1.59
N VAL A 134 -9.16 -14.07 -0.79
CA VAL A 134 -9.57 -14.15 0.61
C VAL A 134 -9.01 -12.97 1.40
N MET A 135 -7.71 -12.72 1.32
CA MET A 135 -7.06 -11.65 2.08
C MET A 135 -7.52 -10.26 1.63
N ASN A 136 -7.78 -10.06 0.33
CA ASN A 136 -8.31 -8.79 -0.16
C ASN A 136 -9.70 -8.50 0.43
N MET A 137 -10.62 -9.46 0.36
CA MET A 137 -11.96 -9.33 0.94
C MET A 137 -11.93 -9.21 2.46
N HIS A 138 -11.12 -10.02 3.14
CA HIS A 138 -10.95 -9.96 4.59
C HIS A 138 -10.49 -8.58 5.04
N SER A 139 -9.46 -8.03 4.38
CA SER A 139 -8.96 -6.67 4.64
C SER A 139 -10.05 -5.61 4.44
N TYR A 140 -10.81 -5.72 3.36
CA TYR A 140 -11.87 -4.77 3.04
C TYR A 140 -13.00 -4.77 4.09
N LEU A 141 -13.39 -5.94 4.59
CA LEU A 141 -14.42 -6.07 5.61
C LEU A 141 -14.00 -5.59 7.00
N GLN A 142 -12.71 -5.32 7.25
CA GLN A 142 -12.26 -4.77 8.54
C GLN A 142 -12.75 -3.33 8.76
N HIS A 143 -12.97 -2.57 7.72
CA HIS A 143 -13.40 -1.17 7.80
C HIS A 143 -14.68 -0.87 7.00
N ASN A 144 -15.24 -1.85 6.29
CA ASN A 144 -16.52 -1.72 5.59
C ASN A 144 -17.42 -2.92 5.90
N GLU A 145 -18.19 -2.82 6.99
CA GLU A 145 -19.07 -3.91 7.45
C GLU A 145 -20.30 -4.12 6.54
N SER A 146 -20.63 -3.16 5.67
CA SER A 146 -21.83 -3.17 4.85
C SER A 146 -21.58 -2.70 3.41
N PRO A 147 -20.65 -3.35 2.67
CA PRO A 147 -20.34 -2.96 1.30
C PRO A 147 -21.54 -3.20 0.37
N THR A 148 -21.57 -2.50 -0.75
CA THR A 148 -22.47 -2.81 -1.87
C THR A 148 -21.85 -3.87 -2.79
N GLU A 149 -22.70 -4.53 -3.64
CA GLU A 149 -22.18 -5.48 -4.62
C GLU A 149 -21.15 -4.85 -5.56
N GLN A 150 -21.37 -3.60 -5.98
CA GLN A 150 -20.44 -2.88 -6.86
C GLN A 150 -19.09 -2.61 -6.17
N GLN A 151 -19.10 -2.19 -4.92
CA GLN A 151 -17.86 -1.99 -4.15
C GLN A 151 -17.07 -3.29 -4.00
N ILE A 152 -17.75 -4.42 -3.79
CA ILE A 152 -17.11 -5.74 -3.74
C ILE A 152 -16.47 -6.10 -5.08
N GLU A 153 -17.11 -5.80 -6.21
CA GLU A 153 -16.51 -6.06 -7.53
C GLU A 153 -15.27 -5.20 -7.75
N ASP A 154 -15.35 -3.92 -7.40
CA ASP A 154 -14.28 -2.94 -7.65
C ASP A 154 -12.97 -3.30 -6.92
N ILE A 155 -13.06 -3.91 -5.71
CA ILE A 155 -11.84 -4.29 -4.97
C ILE A 155 -11.09 -5.46 -5.61
N PHE A 156 -11.74 -6.30 -6.42
CA PHE A 156 -11.10 -7.47 -7.02
C PHE A 156 -10.37 -7.19 -8.35
N GLY A 157 -10.35 -5.95 -8.81
CA GLY A 157 -9.64 -5.58 -10.04
C GLY A 157 -8.15 -5.94 -10.07
N GLY A 158 -7.51 -6.11 -8.91
CA GLY A 158 -6.10 -6.51 -8.76
C GLY A 158 -5.86 -8.00 -8.50
N ASN A 159 -6.88 -8.87 -8.58
CA ASN A 159 -6.75 -10.30 -8.31
C ASN A 159 -7.06 -11.13 -9.55
N LEU A 160 -6.06 -11.88 -10.06
CA LEU A 160 -6.21 -12.71 -11.27
C LEU A 160 -6.51 -14.17 -10.94
N CYS A 161 -7.56 -14.72 -11.57
CA CYS A 161 -7.88 -16.13 -11.55
C CYS A 161 -7.98 -16.68 -12.99
N ARG A 162 -7.19 -17.68 -13.33
CA ARG A 162 -7.21 -18.32 -14.66
C ARG A 162 -8.25 -19.45 -14.78
N CYS A 163 -8.69 -20.00 -13.65
CA CYS A 163 -9.45 -21.27 -13.64
C CYS A 163 -10.98 -21.07 -13.62
N THR A 164 -11.49 -20.18 -12.76
CA THR A 164 -12.92 -20.13 -12.38
C THR A 164 -13.77 -19.26 -13.30
N GLY A 165 -13.16 -18.36 -14.08
CA GLY A 165 -13.89 -17.32 -14.82
C GLY A 165 -14.51 -16.26 -13.89
N TYR A 166 -14.06 -16.16 -12.64
CA TYR A 166 -14.43 -15.18 -11.60
C TYR A 166 -15.84 -15.32 -11.02
N ARG A 167 -16.84 -15.76 -11.80
CA ARG A 167 -18.25 -15.79 -11.36
C ARG A 167 -18.48 -16.46 -10.01
N PRO A 168 -17.99 -17.70 -9.73
CA PRO A 168 -18.22 -18.33 -8.43
C PRO A 168 -17.52 -17.61 -7.27
N ILE A 169 -16.37 -16.94 -7.54
CA ILE A 169 -15.68 -16.12 -6.53
C ILE A 169 -16.54 -14.91 -6.17
N LEU A 170 -16.92 -14.10 -7.19
CA LEU A 170 -17.74 -12.90 -7.00
C LEU A 170 -19.08 -13.25 -6.37
N HIS A 171 -19.70 -14.34 -6.77
CA HIS A 171 -20.93 -14.86 -6.20
C HIS A 171 -20.86 -15.05 -4.70
N GLY A 172 -19.84 -15.81 -4.23
CA GLY A 172 -19.63 -16.01 -2.81
C GLY A 172 -19.33 -14.69 -2.08
N MET A 173 -18.56 -13.78 -2.69
CA MET A 173 -18.19 -12.52 -2.05
C MET A 173 -19.34 -11.52 -1.99
N ARG A 174 -20.17 -11.42 -3.04
CA ARG A 174 -21.37 -10.56 -3.04
C ARG A 174 -22.37 -10.88 -1.94
N THR A 175 -22.35 -12.08 -1.37
CA THR A 175 -23.21 -12.42 -0.20
C THR A 175 -22.89 -11.63 1.07
N PHE A 176 -21.80 -10.86 1.08
CA PHE A 176 -21.51 -9.89 2.14
C PHE A 176 -22.10 -8.50 1.88
N ALA A 177 -22.64 -8.26 0.68
CA ALA A 177 -23.19 -6.95 0.31
C ALA A 177 -24.52 -6.68 1.01
N CYS A 178 -24.71 -5.42 1.42
CA CYS A 178 -25.96 -4.98 2.05
C CYS A 178 -27.15 -4.91 1.07
N ASP A 179 -26.88 -4.79 -0.23
CA ASP A 179 -27.85 -4.75 -1.32
C ASP A 179 -27.97 -6.07 -2.08
N TYR A 180 -27.30 -7.13 -1.59
CA TYR A 180 -27.34 -8.45 -2.21
C TYR A 180 -28.77 -9.00 -2.34
N LYS A 181 -29.11 -9.41 -3.56
CA LYS A 181 -30.37 -10.10 -3.85
C LYS A 181 -30.04 -11.50 -4.37
N ALA A 182 -30.47 -12.51 -3.64
CA ALA A 182 -30.35 -13.88 -4.13
C ALA A 182 -31.19 -14.07 -5.39
N ASP A 183 -30.54 -14.35 -6.51
CA ASP A 183 -31.24 -14.69 -7.75
C ASP A 183 -31.88 -16.07 -7.64
N ALA A 184 -33.12 -16.22 -8.10
CA ALA A 184 -33.84 -17.48 -8.06
C ALA A 184 -33.18 -18.61 -8.89
N ASP A 185 -32.36 -18.25 -9.88
CA ASP A 185 -31.63 -19.17 -10.77
C ASP A 185 -30.21 -19.52 -10.30
N GLN A 186 -29.77 -18.97 -9.14
CA GLN A 186 -28.43 -19.24 -8.67
C GLN A 186 -28.38 -20.59 -7.94
N THR A 187 -27.43 -21.39 -8.38
CA THR A 187 -27.13 -22.67 -7.70
C THR A 187 -26.92 -22.41 -6.21
N SER A 188 -27.77 -23.02 -5.40
CA SER A 188 -27.63 -23.01 -3.95
C SER A 188 -26.20 -23.34 -3.55
N PRO A 189 -25.65 -22.73 -2.48
CA PRO A 189 -24.33 -23.08 -1.98
C PRO A 189 -24.25 -24.61 -1.87
N CYS A 190 -23.11 -25.16 -2.30
CA CYS A 190 -22.87 -26.59 -2.16
C CYS A 190 -23.10 -26.97 -0.69
N SER A 191 -24.04 -27.88 -0.44
CA SER A 191 -24.17 -28.43 0.88
C SER A 191 -22.88 -29.19 1.19
N LEU A 192 -22.06 -28.62 2.07
CA LEU A 192 -20.90 -29.34 2.61
C LEU A 192 -21.40 -30.66 3.14
N ASP A 193 -20.67 -31.75 2.85
CA ASP A 193 -20.96 -33.11 3.35
C ASP A 193 -21.42 -33.01 4.81
N PRO A 194 -22.58 -33.52 5.17
CA PRO A 194 -23.12 -33.45 6.53
C PRO A 194 -22.17 -34.07 7.60
N PHE A 195 -21.15 -34.81 7.17
CA PHE A 195 -20.10 -35.32 8.04
C PHE A 195 -18.98 -34.28 8.36
N PHE A 196 -18.94 -33.14 7.70
CA PHE A 196 -17.94 -32.08 7.94
C PHE A 196 -18.60 -30.82 8.51
N THR A 197 -18.80 -30.79 9.81
CA THR A 197 -19.27 -29.59 10.51
C THR A 197 -18.07 -28.65 10.75
N LEU A 198 -17.80 -27.77 9.79
CA LEU A 198 -16.80 -26.72 9.98
C LEU A 198 -17.36 -25.63 10.90
N LYS A 199 -16.61 -25.29 11.94
CA LYS A 199 -16.91 -24.10 12.73
C LYS A 199 -16.56 -22.88 11.88
N VAL A 200 -17.53 -22.02 11.61
CA VAL A 200 -17.34 -20.73 10.93
C VAL A 200 -17.39 -19.65 11.99
N LEU A 201 -16.44 -18.69 11.91
CA LEU A 201 -16.46 -17.51 12.77
C LEU A 201 -17.66 -16.61 12.37
N GLU A 202 -18.27 -15.94 13.32
CA GLU A 202 -19.44 -15.07 13.07
C GLU A 202 -19.05 -13.84 12.26
N LYS A 203 -17.84 -13.30 12.51
CA LYS A 203 -17.26 -12.13 11.82
C LYS A 203 -15.81 -12.42 11.41
N PRO A 204 -15.27 -11.68 10.43
CA PRO A 204 -13.83 -11.67 10.14
C PRO A 204 -13.03 -11.44 11.43
N LYS A 205 -11.91 -12.17 11.58
CA LYS A 205 -11.05 -12.04 12.75
C LYS A 205 -10.42 -10.65 12.78
N SER A 206 -10.67 -9.90 13.86
CA SER A 206 -10.04 -8.60 14.11
C SER A 206 -8.66 -8.77 14.74
N ILE A 207 -7.83 -7.73 14.60
CA ILE A 207 -6.54 -7.62 15.28
C ILE A 207 -6.66 -6.88 16.60
N ASP A 208 -5.70 -7.09 17.49
CA ASP A 208 -5.56 -6.32 18.73
C ASP A 208 -4.79 -5.01 18.46
N VAL A 209 -5.54 -3.94 18.20
CA VAL A 209 -5.00 -2.61 17.87
C VAL A 209 -4.14 -2.03 19.00
N SER A 210 -4.37 -2.44 20.26
CA SER A 210 -3.60 -1.94 21.41
C SER A 210 -2.11 -2.28 21.36
N LYS A 211 -1.74 -3.29 20.57
CA LYS A 211 -0.35 -3.72 20.35
C LYS A 211 0.40 -2.83 19.35
N LEU A 212 -0.32 -2.09 18.50
CA LEU A 212 0.29 -1.28 17.44
C LEU A 212 0.86 0.03 18.00
N THR A 213 1.99 0.45 17.48
CA THR A 213 2.66 1.70 17.86
C THR A 213 1.83 2.90 17.39
N PRO A 214 1.46 3.84 18.29
CA PRO A 214 0.79 5.07 17.89
C PRO A 214 1.65 5.91 16.94
N PRO A 215 1.08 6.67 15.99
CA PRO A 215 1.84 7.52 15.06
C PRO A 215 2.81 8.47 15.77
N ALA A 216 2.39 9.08 16.88
CA ALA A 216 3.22 10.00 17.66
C ALA A 216 4.43 9.34 18.36
N GLU A 217 4.46 8.01 18.48
CA GLU A 217 5.53 7.25 19.13
C GLU A 217 6.47 6.58 18.12
N LEU A 218 6.22 6.75 16.81
CA LEU A 218 7.06 6.19 15.76
C LEU A 218 8.47 6.75 15.84
N LYS A 219 9.47 5.87 15.70
CA LYS A 219 10.89 6.23 15.68
C LYS A 219 11.47 6.13 14.28
N GLY A 220 12.48 6.92 14.03
CA GLY A 220 13.32 6.75 12.85
C GLY A 220 14.01 5.39 12.85
N LEU A 221 14.22 4.83 11.66
CA LEU A 221 14.86 3.52 11.48
C LEU A 221 16.04 3.65 10.52
N HIS A 222 17.10 2.88 10.81
CA HIS A 222 18.21 2.73 9.89
C HIS A 222 18.69 1.28 9.89
N PHE A 223 18.63 0.65 8.72
CA PHE A 223 19.14 -0.70 8.49
C PHE A 223 20.19 -0.68 7.39
N LYS A 224 21.18 -1.57 7.51
CA LYS A 224 22.29 -1.65 6.55
C LYS A 224 22.65 -3.09 6.28
N HIS A 225 22.69 -3.47 4.99
CA HIS A 225 23.23 -4.77 4.57
C HIS A 225 23.93 -4.63 3.21
N ALA A 226 25.08 -5.28 3.04
CA ALA A 226 25.84 -5.33 1.78
C ALA A 226 26.03 -3.96 1.08
N GLY A 227 26.13 -2.87 1.85
CA GLY A 227 26.32 -1.51 1.32
C GLY A 227 25.04 -0.82 0.84
N VAL A 228 23.88 -1.42 1.05
CA VAL A 228 22.57 -0.80 0.87
C VAL A 228 22.04 -0.38 2.24
N HIS A 229 21.53 0.83 2.32
CA HIS A 229 20.95 1.42 3.52
C HIS A 229 19.45 1.65 3.29
N TYR A 230 18.63 1.29 4.26
CA TYR A 230 17.25 1.74 4.35
C TYR A 230 17.13 2.70 5.53
N VAL A 231 16.53 3.85 5.28
CA VAL A 231 16.33 4.88 6.30
C VAL A 231 14.86 5.31 6.29
N ARG A 232 14.24 5.34 7.46
CA ARG A 232 12.88 5.86 7.66
C ARG A 232 12.93 7.06 8.60
N PRO A 233 13.02 8.29 8.09
CA PRO A 233 12.80 9.50 8.89
C PRO A 233 11.32 9.59 9.27
N VAL A 234 11.02 10.29 10.36
CA VAL A 234 9.64 10.49 10.86
C VAL A 234 9.22 11.96 10.85
N SER A 235 10.09 12.87 10.42
CA SER A 235 9.78 14.28 10.23
C SER A 235 10.38 14.82 8.93
N LEU A 236 9.78 15.88 8.40
CA LEU A 236 10.30 16.57 7.23
C LEU A 236 11.67 17.19 7.50
N GLN A 237 11.90 17.67 8.70
CA GLN A 237 13.19 18.23 9.11
C GLN A 237 14.30 17.17 9.08
N ASP A 238 14.05 15.97 9.64
CA ASP A 238 15.02 14.86 9.59
C ASP A 238 15.32 14.44 8.16
N MET A 239 14.27 14.36 7.32
CA MET A 239 14.40 14.03 5.91
C MET A 239 15.27 15.05 5.16
N GLN A 240 15.07 16.34 5.40
CA GLN A 240 15.84 17.42 4.77
C GLN A 240 17.31 17.38 5.19
N GLN A 241 17.58 17.18 6.50
CA GLN A 241 18.95 17.06 7.02
C GLN A 241 19.65 15.82 6.47
N LEU A 242 18.98 14.67 6.48
CA LEU A 242 19.49 13.43 5.92
C LEU A 242 19.85 13.60 4.44
N ARG A 243 18.95 14.18 3.64
CA ARG A 243 19.18 14.40 2.22
C ARG A 243 20.36 15.31 1.96
N ALA A 244 20.51 16.41 2.70
CA ALA A 244 21.63 17.32 2.57
C ALA A 244 22.98 16.62 2.85
N LEU A 245 23.03 15.76 3.87
CA LEU A 245 24.23 14.97 4.20
C LEU A 245 24.54 13.95 3.11
N LEU A 246 23.53 13.26 2.58
CA LEU A 246 23.71 12.26 1.54
C LEU A 246 24.21 12.88 0.22
N LEU A 247 23.62 14.01 -0.22
CA LEU A 247 24.02 14.69 -1.46
C LEU A 247 25.39 15.35 -1.38
N ALA A 248 25.97 15.52 -0.18
CA ALA A 248 27.36 15.96 -0.04
C ALA A 248 28.38 14.85 -0.35
N GLU A 249 27.98 13.57 -0.31
CA GLU A 249 28.90 12.43 -0.43
C GLU A 249 28.52 11.44 -1.56
N PHE A 250 27.25 11.44 -2.00
CA PHE A 250 26.70 10.47 -2.96
C PHE A 250 26.01 11.16 -4.11
N GLU A 251 26.07 10.55 -5.29
CA GLU A 251 25.34 11.02 -6.45
C GLU A 251 23.82 10.83 -6.28
N PRO A 252 22.98 11.71 -6.82
CA PRO A 252 21.52 11.62 -6.69
C PRO A 252 20.94 10.26 -7.11
N GLU A 253 21.53 9.61 -8.13
CA GLU A 253 21.11 8.31 -8.66
C GLU A 253 21.35 7.14 -7.69
N GLN A 254 22.16 7.38 -6.64
CA GLN A 254 22.41 6.39 -5.58
C GLN A 254 21.38 6.48 -4.44
N ILE A 255 20.51 7.50 -4.46
CA ILE A 255 19.52 7.78 -3.42
C ILE A 255 18.13 7.63 -4.01
N LYS A 256 17.34 6.73 -3.43
CA LYS A 256 15.95 6.49 -3.84
C LYS A 256 14.99 6.87 -2.74
N LEU A 257 14.00 7.71 -3.05
CA LEU A 257 12.84 7.96 -2.18
C LEU A 257 11.75 6.95 -2.49
N ILE A 258 11.17 6.37 -1.44
CA ILE A 258 10.01 5.49 -1.56
C ILE A 258 8.89 5.92 -0.60
N ALA A 259 7.64 5.66 -1.01
CA ALA A 259 6.49 5.61 -0.12
C ALA A 259 5.95 4.16 -0.08
N GLY A 260 5.37 3.65 -1.17
CA GLY A 260 4.86 2.27 -1.26
C GLY A 260 5.76 1.28 -1.99
N ASN A 261 6.81 1.76 -2.67
CA ASN A 261 7.74 0.96 -3.48
C ASN A 261 7.08 0.14 -4.61
N THR A 262 5.90 0.55 -5.09
CA THR A 262 5.06 -0.25 -5.99
C THR A 262 5.55 -0.32 -7.43
N ALA A 263 6.46 0.56 -7.84
CA ALA A 263 6.99 0.61 -9.20
C ALA A 263 8.08 -0.44 -9.48
N THR A 264 8.79 -0.92 -8.45
CA THR A 264 9.98 -1.78 -8.58
C THR A 264 9.74 -3.11 -9.29
N GLY A 265 8.52 -3.64 -9.24
CA GLY A 265 8.18 -4.89 -9.94
C GLY A 265 8.21 -4.75 -11.46
N ILE A 266 7.88 -3.58 -12.00
CA ILE A 266 7.87 -3.29 -13.45
C ILE A 266 9.15 -2.56 -13.86
N TYR A 267 9.63 -1.66 -13.01
CA TYR A 267 10.82 -0.83 -13.20
C TYR A 267 11.84 -1.16 -12.11
N PRO A 268 12.65 -2.20 -12.27
CA PRO A 268 13.63 -2.62 -11.29
C PRO A 268 14.63 -1.50 -10.97
N ASP A 269 15.02 -1.42 -9.71
CA ASP A 269 15.97 -0.42 -9.27
C ASP A 269 17.35 -0.58 -9.94
N PRO A 270 18.00 0.54 -10.28
CA PRO A 270 19.39 0.52 -10.72
C PRO A 270 20.29 -0.10 -9.64
N LYS A 271 21.31 -0.87 -10.07
CA LYS A 271 22.28 -1.48 -9.13
C LYS A 271 23.14 -0.49 -8.36
N CYS A 272 23.13 0.79 -8.76
CA CYS A 272 23.86 1.85 -8.08
C CYS A 272 23.18 2.35 -6.80
N ILE A 273 21.90 2.00 -6.52
CA ILE A 273 21.20 2.44 -5.33
C ILE A 273 21.95 2.01 -4.07
N ARG A 274 22.23 2.98 -3.20
CA ARG A 274 22.89 2.83 -1.90
C ARG A 274 21.98 3.19 -0.74
N PHE A 275 21.08 4.13 -0.96
CA PHE A 275 20.16 4.61 0.06
C PHE A 275 18.72 4.52 -0.44
N VAL A 276 17.89 3.86 0.34
CA VAL A 276 16.43 3.81 0.19
C VAL A 276 15.83 4.58 1.35
N ILE A 277 15.21 5.71 1.09
CA ILE A 277 14.59 6.57 2.11
C ILE A 277 13.09 6.41 2.03
N ASP A 278 12.48 5.86 3.07
CA ASP A 278 11.03 5.68 3.16
C ASP A 278 10.38 6.91 3.81
N ILE A 279 9.63 7.66 3.00
CA ILE A 279 8.95 8.89 3.42
C ILE A 279 7.50 8.66 3.86
N SER A 280 7.03 7.43 3.88
CA SER A 280 5.62 7.09 4.14
C SER A 280 5.15 7.35 5.58
N HIS A 281 6.07 7.73 6.48
CA HIS A 281 5.78 8.00 7.89
C HIS A 281 6.07 9.45 8.29
N ILE A 282 6.32 10.32 7.33
CA ILE A 282 6.46 11.77 7.55
C ILE A 282 5.07 12.38 7.51
N GLN A 283 4.57 12.86 8.66
CA GLN A 283 3.21 13.32 8.79
C GLN A 283 2.85 14.40 7.77
N GLU A 284 3.70 15.40 7.57
CA GLU A 284 3.49 16.49 6.64
C GLU A 284 3.37 16.03 5.17
N LEU A 285 3.88 14.85 4.85
CA LEU A 285 3.80 14.25 3.52
C LEU A 285 2.63 13.25 3.36
N THR A 286 1.90 12.94 4.42
CA THR A 286 0.75 12.02 4.40
C THR A 286 -0.58 12.73 4.63
N GLU A 287 -0.58 14.05 4.77
CA GLU A 287 -1.78 14.85 5.01
C GLU A 287 -2.62 15.06 3.74
N LEU A 288 -3.93 15.01 3.92
CA LEU A 288 -4.93 15.44 2.96
C LEU A 288 -5.69 16.61 3.58
N ILE A 289 -5.58 17.79 2.99
CA ILE A 289 -6.16 19.02 3.53
C ILE A 289 -7.14 19.59 2.51
N PRO A 290 -8.46 19.52 2.76
CA PRO A 290 -9.45 20.21 1.94
C PRO A 290 -9.24 21.73 1.99
N GLU A 291 -9.25 22.37 0.82
CA GLU A 291 -9.16 23.82 0.64
C GLU A 291 -10.41 24.33 -0.09
N SER A 292 -10.56 25.66 -0.19
CA SER A 292 -11.75 26.27 -0.79
C SER A 292 -11.95 25.95 -2.28
N ASP A 293 -10.88 25.62 -2.98
CA ASP A 293 -10.82 25.38 -4.43
C ASP A 293 -10.19 24.03 -4.81
N GLY A 294 -9.91 23.17 -3.82
CA GLY A 294 -9.32 21.88 -4.08
C GLY A 294 -8.94 21.07 -2.84
N ILE A 295 -7.97 20.19 -3.01
CA ILE A 295 -7.38 19.38 -1.94
C ILE A 295 -5.87 19.50 -2.02
N LYS A 296 -5.23 19.90 -0.93
CA LYS A 296 -3.78 19.81 -0.79
C LYS A 296 -3.41 18.38 -0.40
N VAL A 297 -2.55 17.77 -1.21
CA VAL A 297 -2.18 16.34 -1.11
C VAL A 297 -0.71 16.21 -0.79
N GLY A 298 -0.38 15.56 0.32
CA GLY A 298 1.00 15.25 0.69
C GLY A 298 1.66 14.26 -0.28
N ALA A 299 2.97 14.36 -0.46
CA ALA A 299 3.71 13.57 -1.46
C ALA A 299 3.65 12.05 -1.25
N ALA A 300 3.49 11.60 -0.01
CA ALA A 300 3.42 10.19 0.36
C ALA A 300 1.98 9.65 0.45
N VAL A 301 0.95 10.49 0.23
CA VAL A 301 -0.46 10.07 0.25
C VAL A 301 -0.70 8.96 -0.77
N PRO A 302 -1.24 7.81 -0.38
CA PRO A 302 -1.66 6.75 -1.28
C PRO A 302 -2.75 7.21 -2.26
N ILE A 303 -2.75 6.64 -3.46
CA ILE A 303 -3.77 6.96 -4.48
C ILE A 303 -5.18 6.65 -3.95
N GLN A 304 -5.34 5.55 -3.20
CA GLN A 304 -6.64 5.16 -2.66
C GLN A 304 -7.15 6.19 -1.64
N ASP A 305 -6.29 6.72 -0.77
CA ASP A 305 -6.68 7.72 0.23
C ASP A 305 -7.18 9.02 -0.44
N LEU A 306 -6.52 9.44 -1.52
CA LEU A 306 -7.01 10.57 -2.30
C LEU A 306 -8.38 10.27 -2.92
N MET A 307 -8.59 9.06 -3.43
CA MET A 307 -9.90 8.66 -3.98
C MET A 307 -10.99 8.69 -2.92
N ASP A 308 -10.71 8.15 -1.73
CA ASP A 308 -11.66 8.09 -0.61
C ASP A 308 -12.01 9.51 -0.10
N GLU A 309 -11.03 10.41 -0.02
CA GLU A 309 -11.24 11.80 0.35
C GLU A 309 -12.06 12.55 -0.70
N VAL A 310 -11.77 12.35 -2.00
CA VAL A 310 -12.56 12.94 -3.09
C VAL A 310 -14.01 12.45 -3.02
N GLU A 311 -14.25 11.16 -2.80
CA GLU A 311 -15.60 10.60 -2.65
C GLU A 311 -16.33 11.20 -1.43
N SER A 312 -15.62 11.40 -0.32
CA SER A 312 -16.15 12.03 0.87
C SER A 312 -16.51 13.51 0.64
N LEU A 313 -15.61 14.26 0.01
CA LEU A 313 -15.81 15.67 -0.31
C LEU A 313 -17.01 15.90 -1.23
N MET A 314 -17.19 15.05 -2.24
CA MET A 314 -18.31 15.13 -3.18
C MET A 314 -19.69 15.04 -2.50
N LYS A 315 -19.80 14.36 -1.36
CA LYS A 315 -21.06 14.27 -0.58
C LYS A 315 -21.48 15.62 0.01
N SER A 316 -20.52 16.53 0.20
CA SER A 316 -20.73 17.86 0.75
C SER A 316 -20.87 18.98 -0.28
N LEU A 317 -20.51 18.72 -1.55
CA LEU A 317 -20.49 19.70 -2.63
C LEU A 317 -21.78 19.69 -3.45
N PRO A 318 -22.19 20.84 -4.05
CA PRO A 318 -23.27 20.89 -5.05
C PRO A 318 -22.93 20.01 -6.27
N ALA A 319 -23.93 19.31 -6.81
CA ALA A 319 -23.73 18.38 -7.94
C ALA A 319 -23.06 19.02 -9.18
N GLU A 320 -23.34 20.30 -9.44
CA GLU A 320 -22.72 21.07 -10.53
C GLU A 320 -21.21 21.27 -10.35
N SER A 321 -20.69 21.20 -9.13
CA SER A 321 -19.27 21.39 -8.81
C SER A 321 -18.48 20.08 -8.80
N THR A 322 -19.15 18.93 -8.92
CA THR A 322 -18.50 17.62 -8.74
C THR A 322 -18.11 16.93 -10.05
N PHE A 323 -18.39 17.51 -11.23
CA PHE A 323 -18.14 16.86 -12.52
C PHE A 323 -16.70 16.42 -12.70
N GLY A 324 -15.72 17.28 -12.44
CA GLY A 324 -14.29 16.95 -12.55
C GLY A 324 -13.86 15.87 -11.55
N LEU A 325 -14.42 15.89 -10.34
CA LEU A 325 -14.13 14.90 -9.29
C LEU A 325 -14.70 13.51 -9.67
N HIS A 326 -15.89 13.46 -10.28
CA HIS A 326 -16.43 12.21 -10.84
C HIS A 326 -15.51 11.63 -11.91
N GLN A 327 -15.02 12.48 -12.85
CA GLN A 327 -14.09 12.04 -13.88
C GLN A 327 -12.78 11.53 -13.28
N PHE A 328 -12.26 12.20 -12.23
CA PHE A 328 -11.08 11.74 -11.51
C PHE A 328 -11.31 10.33 -10.95
N LEU A 329 -12.39 10.10 -10.19
CA LEU A 329 -12.68 8.79 -9.60
C LEU A 329 -12.88 7.71 -10.67
N ASP A 330 -13.61 8.02 -11.75
CA ASP A 330 -13.84 7.08 -12.83
C ASP A 330 -12.56 6.60 -13.52
N HIS A 331 -11.56 7.48 -13.63
CA HIS A 331 -10.26 7.10 -14.17
C HIS A 331 -9.38 6.43 -13.11
N ALA A 332 -9.34 6.97 -11.89
CA ALA A 332 -8.45 6.49 -10.83
C ALA A 332 -8.72 5.03 -10.42
N LYS A 333 -9.98 4.59 -10.43
CA LYS A 333 -10.35 3.20 -10.13
C LYS A 333 -9.78 2.17 -11.11
N HIS A 334 -9.38 2.60 -12.33
CA HIS A 334 -8.75 1.74 -13.33
C HIS A 334 -7.22 1.73 -13.23
N ILE A 335 -6.63 2.53 -12.34
CA ILE A 335 -5.19 2.55 -12.09
C ILE A 335 -4.83 1.36 -11.20
N ALA A 336 -4.20 0.35 -11.77
CA ALA A 336 -3.76 -0.86 -11.07
C ALA A 336 -4.88 -1.52 -10.23
N GLY A 337 -4.51 -2.44 -9.33
CA GLY A 337 -5.43 -2.98 -8.32
C GLY A 337 -5.41 -2.19 -7.02
N ILE A 338 -6.40 -2.42 -6.16
CA ILE A 338 -6.50 -1.75 -4.85
C ILE A 338 -5.24 -1.96 -4.00
N GLN A 339 -4.60 -3.14 -4.07
CA GLN A 339 -3.36 -3.45 -3.34
C GLN A 339 -2.21 -2.52 -3.72
N VAL A 340 -2.18 -2.06 -4.97
CA VAL A 340 -1.19 -1.09 -5.45
C VAL A 340 -1.61 0.32 -5.07
N ARG A 341 -2.89 0.69 -5.23
CA ARG A 341 -3.40 2.02 -4.85
C ARG A 341 -3.29 2.28 -3.35
N ASN A 342 -3.44 1.25 -2.51
CA ASN A 342 -3.26 1.34 -1.06
C ASN A 342 -1.82 1.65 -0.61
N ALA A 343 -0.84 1.46 -1.49
CA ALA A 343 0.58 1.65 -1.18
C ALA A 343 1.25 2.70 -2.06
N GLY A 344 0.90 2.76 -3.35
CA GLY A 344 1.49 3.67 -4.31
C GLY A 344 1.03 5.11 -4.10
N SER A 345 1.97 6.05 -3.95
CA SER A 345 1.64 7.46 -3.70
C SER A 345 1.38 8.25 -4.97
N VAL A 346 0.59 9.31 -4.81
CA VAL A 346 0.28 10.27 -5.89
C VAL A 346 1.57 10.88 -6.47
N ALA A 347 2.45 11.40 -5.60
CA ALA A 347 3.70 11.99 -6.06
C ALA A 347 4.63 10.94 -6.70
N GLY A 348 4.67 9.70 -6.19
CA GLY A 348 5.43 8.63 -6.80
C GLY A 348 5.03 8.36 -8.25
N ASN A 349 3.73 8.38 -8.55
CA ASN A 349 3.22 8.23 -9.91
C ASN A 349 3.61 9.43 -10.82
N ILE A 350 3.50 10.66 -10.31
CA ILE A 350 3.92 11.88 -11.03
C ILE A 350 5.43 11.82 -11.33
N PHE A 351 6.25 11.48 -10.35
CA PHE A 351 7.71 11.42 -10.49
C PHE A 351 8.17 10.36 -11.50
N ILE A 352 7.60 9.16 -11.45
CA ILE A 352 7.96 8.10 -12.41
C ILE A 352 7.60 8.50 -13.84
N THR A 353 6.49 9.21 -14.04
CA THR A 353 6.09 9.74 -15.34
C THR A 353 7.13 10.71 -15.87
N LYS A 354 7.59 11.64 -15.05
CA LYS A 354 8.60 12.63 -15.42
C LYS A 354 9.99 12.03 -15.63
N SER A 355 10.40 11.09 -14.79
CA SER A 355 11.70 10.43 -14.95
C SER A 355 11.79 9.59 -16.23
N HIS A 356 10.70 8.95 -16.65
CA HIS A 356 10.65 8.20 -17.90
C HIS A 356 10.61 9.09 -19.13
N ALA A 357 10.01 10.29 -19.04
CA ALA A 357 10.02 11.25 -20.13
C ALA A 357 11.46 11.61 -20.57
N LYS A 358 12.40 11.64 -19.61
CA LYS A 358 13.83 11.85 -19.86
C LYS A 358 14.50 10.68 -20.61
N SER A 359 14.15 9.44 -20.25
CA SER A 359 14.77 8.25 -20.84
C SER A 359 14.33 7.97 -22.29
N GLY A 360 13.39 8.75 -22.81
CA GLY A 360 12.79 8.51 -24.13
C GLY A 360 11.86 7.30 -24.18
N VAL A 361 11.64 6.63 -23.05
CA VAL A 361 10.67 5.54 -22.90
C VAL A 361 9.43 6.12 -22.22
N PRO A 362 8.30 6.30 -22.93
CA PRO A 362 7.12 6.90 -22.33
C PRO A 362 6.56 6.01 -21.21
N PHE A 363 6.28 6.61 -20.07
CA PHE A 363 5.46 6.02 -19.03
C PHE A 363 4.03 6.57 -19.17
N PRO A 364 3.10 5.81 -19.72
CA PRO A 364 1.70 6.25 -19.82
C PRO A 364 1.09 6.22 -18.42
N SER A 365 0.77 7.39 -17.89
CA SER A 365 0.08 7.52 -16.60
C SER A 365 -1.27 8.16 -16.79
N ASP A 366 -2.31 7.39 -16.52
CA ASP A 366 -3.68 7.89 -16.51
C ASP A 366 -3.86 8.92 -15.39
N LEU A 367 -3.27 8.69 -14.21
CA LEU A 367 -3.31 9.63 -13.09
C LEU A 367 -2.70 10.98 -13.48
N PHE A 368 -1.50 10.99 -14.05
CA PHE A 368 -0.85 12.22 -14.50
C PHE A 368 -1.70 12.99 -15.53
N THR A 369 -2.32 12.26 -16.45
CA THR A 369 -3.17 12.84 -17.49
C THR A 369 -4.41 13.51 -16.88
N VAL A 370 -5.08 12.85 -15.95
CA VAL A 370 -6.27 13.40 -15.27
C VAL A 370 -5.90 14.60 -14.39
N LEU A 371 -4.82 14.50 -13.61
CA LEU A 371 -4.35 15.60 -12.78
C LEU A 371 -3.97 16.82 -13.63
N SER A 372 -3.35 16.62 -14.81
CA SER A 372 -3.04 17.70 -15.74
C SER A 372 -4.32 18.36 -16.28
N ALA A 373 -5.34 17.56 -16.62
CA ALA A 373 -6.62 18.08 -17.12
C ALA A 373 -7.40 18.87 -16.05
N LEU A 374 -7.24 18.49 -14.77
CA LEU A 374 -7.84 19.19 -13.63
C LEU A 374 -7.08 20.47 -13.22
N GLY A 375 -5.97 20.79 -13.88
CA GLY A 375 -5.18 21.98 -13.55
C GLY A 375 -4.38 21.85 -12.25
N THR A 376 -4.06 20.62 -11.84
CA THR A 376 -3.29 20.35 -10.61
C THR A 376 -1.93 21.03 -10.63
N THR A 377 -1.52 21.59 -9.50
CA THR A 377 -0.20 22.12 -9.28
C THR A 377 0.62 21.25 -8.35
N VAL A 378 1.95 21.28 -8.49
CA VAL A 378 2.91 20.58 -7.65
C VAL A 378 3.86 21.57 -7.03
N THR A 379 3.98 21.57 -5.70
CA THR A 379 4.97 22.34 -4.97
C THR A 379 6.19 21.46 -4.71
N ILE A 380 7.34 21.90 -5.18
CA ILE A 380 8.62 21.20 -5.03
C ILE A 380 9.48 21.95 -4.03
N TRP A 381 9.92 21.23 -3.00
CA TRP A 381 10.92 21.76 -2.09
C TRP A 381 12.34 21.49 -2.63
N SER A 382 13.16 22.52 -2.65
CA SER A 382 14.54 22.44 -3.10
C SER A 382 15.35 23.65 -2.66
N THR A 383 16.61 23.42 -2.26
CA THR A 383 17.56 24.51 -1.92
C THR A 383 17.94 25.39 -3.10
N LYS A 384 17.62 24.99 -4.35
CA LYS A 384 17.82 25.79 -5.54
C LYS A 384 16.77 26.91 -5.72
N TYR A 385 15.63 26.79 -5.03
CA TYR A 385 14.54 27.74 -5.21
C TYR A 385 14.55 28.85 -4.12
N PRO A 386 14.13 30.08 -4.46
CA PRO A 386 13.93 31.12 -3.46
C PRO A 386 12.91 30.65 -2.41
N GLY A 387 13.26 30.78 -1.12
CA GLY A 387 12.41 30.28 -0.04
C GLY A 387 12.33 28.76 0.07
N ASN A 388 13.18 28.04 -0.67
CA ASN A 388 13.26 26.58 -0.75
C ASN A 388 12.01 25.88 -1.31
N GLU A 389 11.05 26.61 -1.88
CA GLU A 389 9.85 26.04 -2.50
C GLU A 389 9.51 26.72 -3.81
N GLN A 390 8.99 25.97 -4.77
CA GLN A 390 8.41 26.50 -6.00
C GLN A 390 7.25 25.64 -6.48
N THR A 391 6.17 26.29 -6.91
CA THR A 391 4.97 25.67 -7.42
C THR A 391 4.92 25.72 -8.95
N PHE A 392 4.55 24.61 -9.57
CA PHE A 392 4.43 24.45 -11.02
C PHE A 392 3.06 23.80 -11.35
N PRO A 393 2.46 24.11 -12.50
CA PRO A 393 1.47 23.19 -13.08
C PRO A 393 2.09 21.81 -13.26
N VAL A 394 1.36 20.73 -13.00
CA VAL A 394 1.92 19.37 -12.99
C VAL A 394 2.57 18.99 -14.34
N GLN A 395 2.01 19.45 -15.46
CA GLN A 395 2.59 19.25 -16.80
C GLN A 395 3.93 19.97 -16.99
N ASP A 396 4.14 21.12 -16.33
CA ASP A 396 5.33 21.96 -16.45
C ASP A 396 6.38 21.69 -15.36
N MET A 397 6.09 20.73 -14.48
CA MET A 397 7.01 20.31 -13.43
C MET A 397 8.37 19.93 -14.05
N PRO A 398 9.51 20.38 -13.49
CA PRO A 398 10.85 20.07 -13.99
C PRO A 398 11.10 18.55 -14.06
N ILE A 399 11.93 18.13 -15.02
CA ILE A 399 12.41 16.76 -15.11
C ILE A 399 13.43 16.50 -13.99
N ALA A 400 13.60 15.25 -13.59
CA ALA A 400 14.41 14.87 -12.43
C ALA A 400 15.88 15.39 -12.43
N GLU A 401 16.46 15.72 -13.60
CA GLU A 401 17.80 16.35 -13.70
C GLU A 401 17.82 17.81 -13.25
N ASP A 402 16.71 18.50 -13.43
CA ASP A 402 16.56 19.89 -13.03
C ASP A 402 16.15 20.01 -11.55
N LEU A 403 15.79 18.87 -10.95
CA LEU A 403 15.49 18.77 -9.53
C LEU A 403 16.79 18.46 -8.77
N PRO A 404 17.10 19.24 -7.76
CA PRO A 404 18.30 19.05 -6.95
C PRO A 404 18.20 17.84 -6.02
#